data_7aa4cf480282d763ad5730fecb18732f
#
_entry.id   7aa4cf480282d763ad5730fecb18732f
#
_cell.length_a   1.000
_cell.length_b   1.000
_cell.length_c   1.000
_cell.angle_alpha   90.00
_cell.angle_beta   90.00
_cell.angle_gamma   90.00
#
_symmetry.space_group_name_H-M   'P 1'
#
loop_
_entity.id
_entity.type
_entity.pdbx_description
1 polymer ?
#
loop_
_entity_poly.entity_id
_entity_poly.type
_entity_poly.pdbx_seq_one_letter_code
_entity_poly.pdbx_strand_id
1 'polypeptide(L)'
;SNYPNGCPLAHLSELAGLNKSTVHRLLQGLQSCGYVTPAPAAGSYRLTTKFIAVGQKALSSLNIIHVAAPHLEALNLATGETVNFSSREDDHAILIYKLEPTTGMLRTRAYIGQHMPLYCSAMGKIYMAFGHPDYVEHYWNTHQDIIQPLTRNTITGLPAMHDELAQIRERNMAMDREENELGVSCLAVPV
;
A
#
# COMPACT_ATOMS: atom_id res chain seq x y z
N SER A 1 -1.10 -2.59 12.37
CA SER A 1 -2.31 -2.23 13.12
C SER A 1 -1.96 -1.25 14.23
N ASN A 2 -2.53 -0.05 14.18
CA ASN A 2 -2.32 0.99 15.21
C ASN A 2 -3.03 0.66 16.54
N TYR A 3 -3.79 -0.46 16.60
CA TYR A 3 -4.61 -0.85 17.74
C TYR A 3 -4.45 -2.34 18.08
N PRO A 4 -3.30 -2.76 18.63
CA PRO A 4 -3.06 -4.18 18.94
C PRO A 4 -4.04 -4.73 19.99
N ASN A 5 -4.57 -3.87 20.87
CA ASN A 5 -5.55 -4.22 21.91
C ASN A 5 -7.01 -3.93 21.50
N GLY A 6 -7.25 -3.63 20.23
CA GLY A 6 -8.58 -3.26 19.71
C GLY A 6 -8.80 -1.75 19.62
N CYS A 7 -9.69 -1.33 18.72
CA CYS A 7 -10.03 0.06 18.47
C CYS A 7 -11.31 0.44 19.24
N PRO A 8 -11.31 1.55 20.01
CA PRO A 8 -12.48 2.02 20.73
C PRO A 8 -13.61 2.46 19.77
N LEU A 9 -14.87 2.20 20.15
CA LEU A 9 -16.06 2.62 19.39
C LEU A 9 -16.06 4.13 19.10
N ALA A 10 -15.64 4.96 20.06
CA ALA A 10 -15.58 6.40 19.87
C ALA A 10 -14.66 6.79 18.71
N HIS A 11 -13.47 6.19 18.66
CA HIS A 11 -12.50 6.46 17.61
C HIS A 11 -12.93 5.90 16.24
N LEU A 12 -13.56 4.72 16.21
CA LEU A 12 -14.18 4.19 14.98
C LEU A 12 -15.29 5.12 14.46
N SER A 13 -16.04 5.76 15.35
CA SER A 13 -17.07 6.75 15.02
C SER A 13 -16.45 7.99 14.36
N GLU A 14 -15.36 8.49 14.91
CA GLU A 14 -14.60 9.64 14.36
C GLU A 14 -14.03 9.31 12.97
N LEU A 15 -13.33 8.18 12.83
CA LEU A 15 -12.75 7.74 11.57
C LEU A 15 -13.78 7.51 10.46
N ALA A 16 -14.95 6.99 10.82
CA ALA A 16 -16.01 6.71 9.86
C ALA A 16 -16.87 7.94 9.54
N GLY A 17 -16.73 9.05 10.27
CA GLY A 17 -17.61 10.21 10.13
C GLY A 17 -19.07 9.91 10.47
N LEU A 18 -19.34 8.88 11.29
CA LEU A 18 -20.68 8.41 11.64
C LEU A 18 -20.92 8.53 13.14
N ASN A 19 -22.19 8.67 13.57
CA ASN A 19 -22.52 8.69 14.98
C ASN A 19 -22.31 7.30 15.63
N LYS A 20 -22.04 7.30 16.95
CA LYS A 20 -21.72 6.08 17.73
C LYS A 20 -22.78 4.99 17.64
N SER A 21 -24.07 5.35 17.58
CA SER A 21 -25.16 4.38 17.49
C SER A 21 -25.18 3.65 16.15
N THR A 22 -24.90 4.35 15.07
CA THR A 22 -24.78 3.75 13.72
C THR A 22 -23.56 2.83 13.65
N VAL A 23 -22.40 3.28 14.12
CA VAL A 23 -21.18 2.44 14.14
C VAL A 23 -21.39 1.21 15.01
N HIS A 24 -22.01 1.35 16.18
CA HIS A 24 -22.31 0.22 17.05
C HIS A 24 -23.21 -0.82 16.36
N ARG A 25 -24.26 -0.38 15.64
CA ARG A 25 -25.16 -1.28 14.89
C ARG A 25 -24.40 -2.01 13.76
N LEU A 26 -23.52 -1.31 13.04
CA LEU A 26 -22.68 -1.92 12.02
C LEU A 26 -21.72 -2.96 12.60
N LEU A 27 -21.09 -2.64 13.73
CA LEU A 27 -20.20 -3.57 14.45
C LEU A 27 -20.95 -4.80 14.95
N GLN A 28 -22.19 -4.65 15.44
CA GLN A 28 -23.04 -5.80 15.81
C GLN A 28 -23.31 -6.70 14.59
N GLY A 29 -23.61 -6.12 13.42
CA GLY A 29 -23.77 -6.89 12.18
C GLY A 29 -22.49 -7.64 11.79
N LEU A 30 -21.34 -6.98 11.85
CA LEU A 30 -20.04 -7.61 11.58
C LEU A 30 -19.70 -8.69 12.63
N GLN A 31 -20.09 -8.47 13.90
CA GLN A 31 -19.88 -9.44 14.97
C GLN A 31 -20.77 -10.67 14.79
N SER A 32 -22.05 -10.51 14.42
CA SER A 32 -22.94 -11.63 14.13
C SER A 32 -22.46 -12.48 12.96
N CYS A 33 -21.78 -11.84 11.98
CA CYS A 33 -21.13 -12.52 10.88
C CYS A 33 -19.73 -13.07 11.23
N GLY A 34 -19.21 -12.84 12.43
CA GLY A 34 -17.92 -13.34 12.90
C GLY A 34 -16.71 -12.60 12.37
N TYR A 35 -16.86 -11.42 11.79
CA TYR A 35 -15.74 -10.60 11.29
C TYR A 35 -15.07 -9.75 12.37
N VAL A 36 -15.83 -9.37 13.37
CA VAL A 36 -15.38 -8.53 14.49
C VAL A 36 -15.70 -9.21 15.80
N THR A 37 -14.85 -9.02 16.80
CA THR A 37 -15.08 -9.49 18.17
C THR A 37 -14.76 -8.36 19.16
N PRO A 38 -15.42 -8.32 20.35
CA PRO A 38 -15.01 -7.43 21.42
C PRO A 38 -13.52 -7.66 21.74
N ALA A 39 -12.82 -6.56 22.02
CA ALA A 39 -11.44 -6.61 22.50
C ALA A 39 -11.40 -6.58 24.04
N PRO A 40 -10.23 -6.91 24.66
CA PRO A 40 -10.09 -6.88 26.12
C PRO A 40 -10.38 -5.51 26.74
N ALA A 41 -10.07 -4.42 26.03
CA ALA A 41 -10.41 -3.08 26.47
C ALA A 41 -11.92 -2.83 26.29
N ALA A 42 -12.60 -2.40 27.35
CA ALA A 42 -14.04 -2.18 27.34
C ALA A 42 -14.47 -1.21 26.23
N GLY A 43 -15.53 -1.56 25.49
CA GLY A 43 -16.03 -0.76 24.37
C GLY A 43 -15.12 -0.73 23.14
N SER A 44 -14.14 -1.62 23.05
CA SER A 44 -13.22 -1.76 21.91
C SER A 44 -13.52 -3.02 21.10
N TYR A 45 -13.17 -2.98 19.82
CA TYR A 45 -13.41 -4.04 18.85
C TYR A 45 -12.13 -4.39 18.11
N ARG A 46 -11.97 -5.65 17.72
CA ARG A 46 -10.87 -6.14 16.90
C ARG A 46 -11.38 -7.00 15.74
N LEU A 47 -10.64 -7.04 14.67
CA LEU A 47 -10.87 -7.93 13.55
C LEU A 47 -10.60 -9.38 13.97
N THR A 48 -11.32 -10.32 13.36
CA THR A 48 -11.07 -11.77 13.51
C THR A 48 -10.22 -12.30 12.36
N THR A 49 -9.71 -13.51 12.50
CA THR A 49 -8.98 -14.23 11.44
C THR A 49 -9.84 -14.52 10.20
N LYS A 50 -11.15 -14.32 10.26
CA LYS A 50 -12.06 -14.49 9.12
C LYS A 50 -11.71 -13.57 7.96
N PHE A 51 -11.14 -12.39 8.22
CA PHE A 51 -10.65 -11.49 7.17
C PHE A 51 -9.49 -12.09 6.36
N ILE A 52 -8.68 -12.97 6.95
CA ILE A 52 -7.60 -13.67 6.23
C ILE A 52 -8.21 -14.52 5.11
N ALA A 53 -9.27 -15.28 5.40
CA ALA A 53 -9.92 -16.12 4.39
C ALA A 53 -10.56 -15.30 3.26
N VAL A 54 -11.12 -14.13 3.57
CA VAL A 54 -11.67 -13.20 2.57
C VAL A 54 -10.56 -12.61 1.72
N GLY A 55 -9.49 -12.12 2.36
CA GLY A 55 -8.33 -11.57 1.66
C GLY A 55 -7.66 -12.59 0.74
N GLN A 56 -7.49 -13.83 1.20
CA GLN A 56 -6.94 -14.91 0.36
C GLN A 56 -7.81 -15.22 -0.85
N LYS A 57 -9.15 -15.23 -0.69
CA LYS A 57 -10.05 -15.40 -1.82
C LYS A 57 -9.98 -14.23 -2.82
N ALA A 58 -9.86 -13.00 -2.33
CA ALA A 58 -9.69 -11.84 -3.18
C ALA A 58 -8.38 -11.94 -3.98
N LEU A 59 -7.25 -12.23 -3.31
CA LEU A 59 -5.94 -12.40 -3.96
C LEU A 59 -5.95 -13.56 -4.97
N SER A 60 -6.53 -14.72 -4.62
CA SER A 60 -6.60 -15.87 -5.50
C SER A 60 -7.50 -15.66 -6.72
N SER A 61 -8.39 -14.68 -6.70
CA SER A 61 -9.17 -14.28 -7.88
C SER A 61 -8.37 -13.44 -8.89
N LEU A 62 -7.22 -12.93 -8.49
CA LEU A 62 -6.32 -12.15 -9.35
C LEU A 62 -5.45 -13.09 -10.20
N ASN A 63 -5.92 -13.45 -11.40
CA ASN A 63 -5.16 -14.31 -12.32
C ASN A 63 -3.74 -13.80 -12.60
N ILE A 64 -3.52 -12.49 -12.51
CA ILE A 64 -2.22 -11.88 -12.75
C ILE A 64 -1.14 -12.37 -11.76
N ILE A 65 -1.49 -12.69 -10.52
CA ILE A 65 -0.53 -13.24 -9.56
C ILE A 65 -0.03 -14.60 -10.02
N HIS A 66 -0.91 -15.48 -10.52
CA HIS A 66 -0.54 -16.80 -11.02
C HIS A 66 0.41 -16.72 -12.23
N VAL A 67 0.20 -15.72 -13.10
CA VAL A 67 1.06 -15.50 -14.27
C VAL A 67 2.38 -14.90 -13.84
N ALA A 68 2.38 -13.93 -12.94
CA ALA A 68 3.58 -13.19 -12.53
C ALA A 68 4.49 -13.98 -11.57
N ALA A 69 3.92 -14.80 -10.67
CA ALA A 69 4.66 -15.44 -9.58
C ALA A 69 5.92 -16.20 -10.05
N PRO A 70 5.90 -17.04 -11.09
CA PRO A 70 7.10 -17.75 -11.53
C PRO A 70 8.24 -16.80 -11.96
N HIS A 71 7.91 -15.67 -12.58
CA HIS A 71 8.87 -14.67 -13.02
C HIS A 71 9.43 -13.87 -11.83
N LEU A 72 8.58 -13.53 -10.87
CA LEU A 72 8.98 -12.84 -9.65
C LEU A 72 9.87 -13.73 -8.76
N GLU A 73 9.57 -15.03 -8.66
CA GLU A 73 10.38 -16.01 -7.95
C GLU A 73 11.76 -16.17 -8.61
N ALA A 74 11.80 -16.27 -9.93
CA ALA A 74 13.06 -16.32 -10.68
C ALA A 74 13.91 -15.06 -10.45
N LEU A 75 13.30 -13.88 -10.45
CA LEU A 75 13.97 -12.61 -10.15
C LEU A 75 14.50 -12.58 -8.71
N ASN A 76 13.70 -12.99 -7.72
CA ASN A 76 14.11 -13.06 -6.32
C ASN A 76 15.30 -13.99 -6.12
N LEU A 77 15.29 -15.17 -6.75
CA LEU A 77 16.42 -16.11 -6.72
C LEU A 77 17.68 -15.56 -7.40
N ALA A 78 17.51 -14.88 -8.53
CA ALA A 78 18.64 -14.33 -9.28
C ALA A 78 19.31 -13.15 -8.59
N THR A 79 18.54 -12.31 -7.92
CA THR A 79 19.02 -11.09 -7.24
C THR A 79 19.35 -11.30 -5.77
N GLY A 80 18.67 -12.22 -5.12
CA GLY A 80 18.71 -12.41 -3.66
C GLY A 80 17.92 -11.38 -2.87
N GLU A 81 17.30 -10.41 -3.54
CA GLU A 81 16.66 -9.24 -2.93
C GLU A 81 15.14 -9.42 -2.75
N THR A 82 14.52 -8.54 -1.94
CA THR A 82 13.06 -8.48 -1.81
C THR A 82 12.42 -8.16 -3.17
N VAL A 83 11.43 -8.94 -3.57
CA VAL A 83 10.63 -8.66 -4.77
C VAL A 83 9.18 -8.40 -4.36
N ASN A 84 8.68 -7.25 -4.78
CA ASN A 84 7.32 -6.81 -4.51
C ASN A 84 6.53 -6.71 -5.81
N PHE A 85 5.25 -7.08 -5.77
CA PHE A 85 4.32 -6.86 -6.87
C PHE A 85 3.10 -6.12 -6.36
N SER A 86 2.74 -5.05 -7.04
CA SER A 86 1.65 -4.18 -6.64
C SER A 86 0.60 -4.04 -7.74
N SER A 87 -0.60 -3.68 -7.34
CA SER A 87 -1.66 -3.17 -8.21
C SER A 87 -1.98 -1.74 -7.82
N ARG A 88 -2.55 -0.97 -8.72
CA ARG A 88 -3.09 0.34 -8.40
C ARG A 88 -4.52 0.18 -7.87
N GLU A 89 -4.82 0.83 -6.77
CA GLU A 89 -6.16 0.97 -6.22
C GLU A 89 -6.38 2.45 -5.89
N ASP A 90 -7.25 3.09 -6.64
CA ASP A 90 -7.50 4.53 -6.57
C ASP A 90 -6.19 5.35 -6.63
N ASP A 91 -5.87 6.05 -5.54
CA ASP A 91 -4.71 6.93 -5.39
C ASP A 91 -3.55 6.30 -4.62
N HIS A 92 -3.50 4.96 -4.56
CA HIS A 92 -2.44 4.21 -3.89
C HIS A 92 -1.93 3.05 -4.75
N ALA A 93 -0.69 2.66 -4.51
CA ALA A 93 -0.19 1.35 -4.90
C ALA A 93 -0.47 0.37 -3.76
N ILE A 94 -1.20 -0.71 -4.02
CA ILE A 94 -1.42 -1.77 -3.04
C ILE A 94 -0.48 -2.94 -3.31
N LEU A 95 0.22 -3.40 -2.29
CA LEU A 95 1.09 -4.56 -2.39
C LEU A 95 0.26 -5.85 -2.39
N ILE A 96 0.29 -6.60 -3.50
CA ILE A 96 -0.51 -7.82 -3.68
C ILE A 96 0.31 -9.11 -3.62
N TYR A 97 1.64 -9.02 -3.80
CA TYR A 97 2.54 -10.17 -3.68
C TYR A 97 3.91 -9.70 -3.19
N LYS A 98 4.57 -10.51 -2.35
CA LYS A 98 5.88 -10.22 -1.78
C LYS A 98 6.70 -11.47 -1.62
N LEU A 99 7.97 -11.41 -2.02
CA LEU A 99 8.99 -12.41 -1.73
C LEU A 99 10.06 -11.77 -0.83
N GLU A 100 10.37 -12.43 0.25
CA GLU A 100 11.45 -12.01 1.16
C GLU A 100 12.82 -12.23 0.50
N PRO A 101 13.87 -11.49 0.92
CA PRO A 101 15.19 -11.66 0.36
C PRO A 101 15.72 -13.07 0.70
N THR A 102 16.39 -13.69 -0.28
CA THR A 102 16.99 -15.03 -0.09
C THR A 102 18.41 -14.95 0.46
N THR A 103 19.17 -13.94 0.07
CA THR A 103 20.56 -13.71 0.50
C THR A 103 20.79 -12.28 0.99
N GLY A 104 19.94 -11.33 0.59
CA GLY A 104 20.01 -9.92 1.03
C GLY A 104 19.74 -9.78 2.53
N MET A 105 20.43 -8.83 3.17
CA MET A 105 20.27 -8.55 4.61
C MET A 105 19.12 -7.58 4.89
N LEU A 106 18.70 -6.81 3.87
CA LEU A 106 17.67 -5.79 4.02
C LEU A 106 16.28 -6.43 3.97
N ARG A 107 15.58 -6.39 5.10
CA ARG A 107 14.17 -6.78 5.17
C ARG A 107 13.30 -5.54 5.29
N THR A 108 12.49 -5.29 4.30
CA THR A 108 11.53 -4.19 4.35
C THR A 108 10.33 -4.54 5.24
N ARG A 109 9.75 -3.52 5.89
CA ARG A 109 8.54 -3.68 6.71
C ARG A 109 7.26 -3.78 5.88
N ALA A 110 7.36 -3.69 4.56
CA ALA A 110 6.21 -3.79 3.66
C ALA A 110 5.50 -5.14 3.81
N TYR A 111 4.17 -5.13 3.73
CA TYR A 111 3.32 -6.32 3.85
C TYR A 111 2.21 -6.33 2.81
N ILE A 112 1.73 -7.52 2.44
CA ILE A 112 0.63 -7.68 1.48
C ILE A 112 -0.63 -6.97 2.00
N GLY A 113 -1.27 -6.17 1.16
CA GLY A 113 -2.39 -5.29 1.51
C GLY A 113 -1.97 -3.91 2.03
N GLN A 114 -0.66 -3.60 2.08
CA GLN A 114 -0.20 -2.26 2.42
C GLN A 114 -0.43 -1.31 1.27
N HIS A 115 -1.01 -0.15 1.59
CA HIS A 115 -1.13 0.98 0.68
C HIS A 115 0.15 1.81 0.75
N MET A 116 0.73 2.09 -0.43
CA MET A 116 1.92 2.91 -0.59
C MET A 116 1.55 4.21 -1.30
N PRO A 117 1.99 5.37 -0.81
CA PRO A 117 1.77 6.64 -1.50
C PRO A 117 2.40 6.61 -2.90
N LEU A 118 1.74 7.26 -3.87
CA LEU A 118 2.23 7.24 -5.25
C LEU A 118 3.45 8.15 -5.44
N TYR A 119 3.54 9.27 -4.74
CA TYR A 119 4.55 10.30 -4.99
C TYR A 119 5.98 9.93 -4.54
N CYS A 120 6.15 9.04 -3.55
CA CYS A 120 7.44 8.75 -2.92
C CYS A 120 7.89 7.29 -3.04
N SER A 121 7.13 6.43 -3.72
CA SER A 121 7.51 5.04 -3.95
C SER A 121 7.80 4.77 -5.42
N ALA A 122 8.76 3.88 -5.72
CA ALA A 122 9.07 3.50 -7.09
C ALA A 122 7.84 2.95 -7.83
N MET A 123 7.05 2.08 -7.18
CA MET A 123 5.81 1.54 -7.73
C MET A 123 4.80 2.64 -8.01
N GLY A 124 4.63 3.59 -7.08
CA GLY A 124 3.72 4.72 -7.25
C GLY A 124 4.10 5.61 -8.43
N LYS A 125 5.39 5.92 -8.58
CA LYS A 125 5.89 6.71 -9.72
C LYS A 125 5.66 5.99 -11.07
N ILE A 126 5.73 4.65 -11.14
CA ILE A 126 5.33 3.89 -12.33
C ILE A 126 3.85 4.14 -12.67
N TYR A 127 2.95 4.05 -11.68
CA TYR A 127 1.52 4.29 -11.94
C TYR A 127 1.22 5.72 -12.38
N MET A 128 1.96 6.71 -11.87
CA MET A 128 1.85 8.10 -12.33
C MET A 128 2.42 8.29 -13.73
N ALA A 129 3.56 7.67 -14.03
CA ALA A 129 4.25 7.84 -15.31
C ALA A 129 3.44 7.26 -16.49
N PHE A 130 2.78 6.11 -16.28
CA PHE A 130 2.03 5.40 -17.31
C PHE A 130 0.51 5.49 -17.17
N GLY A 131 0.04 6.31 -16.23
CA GLY A 131 -1.38 6.63 -16.05
C GLY A 131 -1.90 7.69 -17.02
N HIS A 132 -3.14 8.15 -16.78
CA HIS A 132 -3.71 9.25 -17.58
C HIS A 132 -2.89 10.54 -17.40
N PRO A 133 -2.63 11.32 -18.45
CA PRO A 133 -1.81 12.54 -18.37
C PRO A 133 -2.22 13.51 -17.27
N ASP A 134 -3.54 13.77 -17.10
CA ASP A 134 -4.06 14.74 -16.12
C ASP A 134 -4.06 14.19 -14.68
N TYR A 135 -3.67 12.92 -14.49
CA TYR A 135 -3.76 12.26 -13.18
C TYR A 135 -2.78 12.86 -12.17
N VAL A 136 -1.60 13.24 -12.62
CA VAL A 136 -0.55 13.79 -11.75
C VAL A 136 -0.98 15.10 -11.13
N GLU A 137 -1.53 16.02 -11.92
CA GLU A 137 -2.08 17.29 -11.46
C GLU A 137 -3.27 17.08 -10.52
N HIS A 138 -4.17 16.16 -10.88
CA HIS A 138 -5.29 15.81 -10.03
C HIS A 138 -4.80 15.27 -8.68
N TYR A 139 -3.85 14.34 -8.67
CA TYR A 139 -3.28 13.78 -7.45
C TYR A 139 -2.64 14.87 -6.57
N TRP A 140 -1.83 15.77 -7.15
CA TRP A 140 -1.22 16.87 -6.38
C TRP A 140 -2.25 17.82 -5.79
N ASN A 141 -3.30 18.15 -6.55
CA ASN A 141 -4.34 19.06 -6.09
C ASN A 141 -5.21 18.46 -4.96
N THR A 142 -5.45 17.16 -4.99
CA THR A 142 -6.33 16.47 -4.02
C THR A 142 -5.60 15.96 -2.79
N HIS A 143 -4.26 15.80 -2.85
CA HIS A 143 -3.48 15.17 -1.78
C HIS A 143 -2.40 16.08 -1.18
N GLN A 144 -2.59 17.40 -1.23
CA GLN A 144 -1.63 18.38 -0.70
C GLN A 144 -1.31 18.17 0.79
N ASP A 145 -2.25 17.67 1.56
CA ASP A 145 -2.13 17.40 2.99
C ASP A 145 -1.24 16.18 3.30
N ILE A 146 -1.15 15.22 2.37
CA ILE A 146 -0.35 14.01 2.54
C ILE A 146 0.98 14.04 1.80
N ILE A 147 1.15 14.91 0.80
CA ILE A 147 2.43 15.09 0.10
C ILE A 147 3.38 15.88 1.00
N GLN A 148 4.19 15.14 1.74
CA GLN A 148 5.13 15.68 2.72
C GLN A 148 6.54 15.13 2.49
N PRO A 149 7.59 15.85 2.88
CA PRO A 149 8.96 15.36 2.82
C PRO A 149 9.19 14.29 3.89
N LEU A 150 9.05 13.00 3.53
CA LEU A 150 9.32 11.87 4.42
C LEU A 150 10.82 11.74 4.70
N THR A 151 11.63 12.10 3.71
CA THR A 151 13.09 12.19 3.80
C THR A 151 13.55 13.47 3.08
N ARG A 152 14.83 13.77 3.17
CA ARG A 152 15.45 14.87 2.40
C ARG A 152 15.40 14.67 0.88
N ASN A 153 15.16 13.43 0.42
CA ASN A 153 15.15 13.07 -0.99
C ASN A 153 13.73 13.03 -1.58
N THR A 154 12.70 13.12 -0.75
CA THR A 154 11.30 13.04 -1.20
C THR A 154 10.95 14.17 -2.17
N ILE A 155 10.44 13.82 -3.35
CA ILE A 155 9.94 14.79 -4.33
C ILE A 155 8.55 15.24 -3.91
N THR A 156 8.43 16.52 -3.49
CA THR A 156 7.15 17.11 -3.07
C THR A 156 6.64 18.17 -4.04
N GLY A 157 7.50 18.68 -4.93
CA GLY A 157 7.15 19.69 -5.90
C GLY A 157 6.64 19.10 -7.21
N LEU A 158 5.47 19.55 -7.68
CA LEU A 158 4.86 19.09 -8.93
C LEU A 158 5.77 19.24 -10.17
N PRO A 159 6.49 20.36 -10.39
CA PRO A 159 7.42 20.46 -11.52
C PRO A 159 8.52 19.42 -11.49
N ALA A 160 9.16 19.18 -10.33
CA ALA A 160 10.19 18.17 -10.18
C ALA A 160 9.66 16.75 -10.39
N MET A 161 8.40 16.50 -9.99
CA MET A 161 7.75 15.23 -10.28
C MET A 161 7.51 15.04 -11.79
N HIS A 162 7.08 16.04 -12.51
CA HIS A 162 6.95 15.97 -13.98
C HIS A 162 8.27 15.59 -14.66
N ASP A 163 9.39 16.20 -14.23
CA ASP A 163 10.72 15.89 -14.76
C ASP A 163 11.11 14.43 -14.45
N GLU A 164 10.87 13.97 -13.25
CA GLU A 164 11.11 12.57 -12.85
C GLU A 164 10.25 11.59 -13.67
N LEU A 165 8.95 11.88 -13.83
CA LEU A 165 8.05 11.02 -14.61
C LEU A 165 8.40 10.99 -16.11
N ALA A 166 8.91 12.08 -16.68
CA ALA A 166 9.43 12.10 -18.04
C ALA A 166 10.61 11.13 -18.20
N GLN A 167 11.56 11.17 -17.26
CA GLN A 167 12.71 10.25 -17.25
C GLN A 167 12.27 8.78 -17.06
N ILE A 168 11.25 8.54 -16.23
CA ILE A 168 10.70 7.20 -16.03
C ILE A 168 10.11 6.65 -17.32
N ARG A 169 9.36 7.47 -18.08
CA ARG A 169 8.80 7.05 -19.38
C ARG A 169 9.90 6.69 -20.40
N GLU A 170 10.98 7.46 -20.43
CA GLU A 170 12.12 7.18 -21.33
C GLU A 170 12.84 5.88 -20.96
N ARG A 171 13.05 5.65 -19.67
CA ARG A 171 13.82 4.48 -19.17
C ARG A 171 12.98 3.25 -18.94
N ASN A 172 11.65 3.39 -18.96
CA ASN A 172 10.69 2.35 -18.59
C ASN A 172 10.94 1.77 -17.18
N MET A 173 11.46 2.61 -16.28
CA MET A 173 11.92 2.21 -14.95
C MET A 173 11.87 3.40 -13.99
N ALA A 174 11.34 3.19 -12.79
CA ALA A 174 11.36 4.16 -11.70
C ALA A 174 12.30 3.71 -10.57
N MET A 175 12.90 4.68 -9.90
CA MET A 175 13.67 4.45 -8.67
C MET A 175 13.10 5.29 -7.54
N ASP A 176 12.96 4.68 -6.37
CA ASP A 176 12.86 5.36 -5.09
C ASP A 176 14.28 5.39 -4.50
N ARG A 177 14.87 6.58 -4.43
CA ARG A 177 16.22 6.81 -3.91
C ARG A 177 16.14 7.31 -2.48
N GLU A 178 15.71 6.44 -1.56
CA GLU A 178 15.49 6.81 -0.16
C GLU A 178 14.43 7.94 0.00
N GLU A 179 13.45 8.00 -0.89
CA GLU A 179 12.40 9.02 -0.87
C GLU A 179 11.32 8.71 0.16
N ASN A 180 10.98 7.42 0.30
CA ASN A 180 10.00 6.95 1.28
C ASN A 180 10.62 6.66 2.65
N GLU A 181 11.82 6.07 2.69
CA GLU A 181 12.54 5.72 3.92
C GLU A 181 14.05 5.78 3.68
N LEU A 182 14.79 6.45 4.60
CA LEU A 182 16.26 6.51 4.53
C LEU A 182 16.87 5.10 4.66
N GLY A 183 17.89 4.84 3.85
CA GLY A 183 18.56 3.53 3.80
C GLY A 183 17.85 2.47 2.96
N VAL A 184 16.69 2.79 2.37
CA VAL A 184 15.95 1.89 1.49
C VAL A 184 15.83 2.50 0.10
N SER A 185 16.37 1.83 -0.90
CA SER A 185 16.17 2.19 -2.32
C SER A 185 15.42 1.08 -3.04
N CYS A 186 14.46 1.46 -3.87
CA CYS A 186 13.65 0.52 -4.64
C CYS A 186 13.71 0.84 -6.13
N LEU A 187 13.61 -0.21 -6.94
CA LEU A 187 13.47 -0.12 -8.39
C LEU A 187 12.14 -0.75 -8.79
N ALA A 188 11.40 -0.11 -9.67
CA ALA A 188 10.15 -0.63 -10.21
C ALA A 188 10.10 -0.52 -11.73
N VAL A 189 9.46 -1.50 -12.36
CA VAL A 189 9.15 -1.53 -13.79
C VAL A 189 7.66 -1.82 -13.98
N PRO A 190 7.04 -1.32 -15.07
CA PRO A 190 5.67 -1.70 -15.42
C PRO A 190 5.63 -3.15 -15.94
N VAL A 191 4.55 -3.86 -15.66
CA VAL A 191 4.23 -5.21 -16.16
C VAL A 191 2.82 -5.27 -16.69
#